data_fea5f6d9a4ecb5c3f7b7f21658506ce6
#
_entry.id   fea5f6d9a4ecb5c3f7b7f21658506ce6
#
_cell.length_a   1.000
_cell.length_b   1.000
_cell.length_c   1.000
_cell.angle_alpha   90.00
_cell.angle_beta   90.00
_cell.angle_gamma   90.00
#
_symmetry.space_group_name_H-M   'P 1'
#
loop_
_entity.id
_entity.type
_entity.pdbx_description
1 polymer ?
#
loop_
_entity_poly.entity_id
_entity_poly.type
_entity_poly.pdbx_seq_one_letter_code
_entity_poly.pdbx_strand_id
1 'polypeptide(L)'
;AVFNNANSWWEGDAKLNASGNAINLELANGAVWYPGCDSTIYNKGMNLNLHDGGIVDMTKTADQYADLTIGSVNGTGGLFRLETDVVNMQSDKVNILASTDAGTHSIDIIDVNEVTMDQIAADAGKGLLLATAPDAIKFTANEREQSLFYVKYNLKDEVLGTGMTEWKLDGFEIVPVEPDNPDNPDIKPTTSVDTILSANALNYHTWRTENDKLLQRMGELRHNGEEEQGAWFRVKGSKISRDSKFGFENKYTAYELGYDQVTKRTADKTRYQGVGLSYTDGSSSYSRGSGDNSSKSISFYSTDIGSNGHYLDLVFKISNMDNDFTVYDTNRNKITGDFNNTGVSLSAEYGRKNDLQNSW
;
A
#
# COMPACT_ATOMS: atom_id res chain seq x y z
N ALA A 1 9.83 -5.56 35.97
CA ALA A 1 10.40 -5.76 34.62
C ALA A 1 10.32 -4.46 33.85
N VAL A 2 11.29 -4.20 32.98
CA VAL A 2 11.38 -3.02 32.12
C VAL A 2 11.60 -3.50 30.69
N PHE A 3 10.71 -3.08 29.78
CA PHE A 3 10.80 -3.31 28.36
C PHE A 3 10.70 -1.96 27.65
N ASN A 4 11.73 -1.55 26.96
CA ASN A 4 11.84 -0.19 26.43
C ASN A 4 12.38 -0.07 25.00
N ASN A 5 12.12 -1.06 24.17
CA ASN A 5 12.40 -0.99 22.74
C ASN A 5 11.42 -1.86 21.93
N ALA A 6 11.22 -1.55 20.66
CA ALA A 6 10.23 -2.17 19.78
C ALA A 6 10.44 -3.68 19.52
N ASN A 7 11.61 -4.24 19.90
CA ASN A 7 11.88 -5.68 19.78
C ASN A 7 11.67 -6.42 21.11
N SER A 8 11.32 -5.71 22.17
CA SER A 8 11.06 -6.29 23.48
C SER A 8 9.57 -6.62 23.63
N TRP A 9 9.29 -7.81 24.08
CA TRP A 9 7.91 -8.22 24.33
C TRP A 9 7.81 -9.21 25.48
N TRP A 10 6.64 -9.26 26.10
CA TRP A 10 6.25 -10.26 27.09
C TRP A 10 4.85 -10.78 26.78
N GLU A 11 4.66 -12.08 26.92
CA GLU A 11 3.38 -12.74 26.72
C GLU A 11 2.99 -13.50 27.99
N GLY A 12 1.77 -13.32 28.44
CA GLY A 12 1.20 -13.98 29.62
C GLY A 12 0.74 -13.01 30.71
N ASP A 13 0.28 -13.58 31.80
CA ASP A 13 -0.27 -12.90 32.96
C ASP A 13 0.62 -13.05 34.20
N ALA A 14 0.49 -12.10 35.11
CA ALA A 14 1.24 -12.12 36.36
C ALA A 14 0.30 -12.17 37.57
N LYS A 15 0.62 -13.03 38.54
CA LYS A 15 -0.13 -13.21 39.78
C LYS A 15 0.74 -12.94 41.00
N LEU A 16 0.20 -12.13 41.92
CA LEU A 16 0.81 -11.98 43.24
C LEU A 16 0.52 -13.21 44.15
N ASN A 17 1.60 -13.77 44.68
CA ASN A 17 1.49 -14.91 45.61
C ASN A 17 1.32 -14.50 47.07
N ALA A 18 1.53 -13.23 47.42
CA ALA A 18 1.41 -12.72 48.77
C ALA A 18 0.86 -11.30 48.79
N SER A 19 0.06 -11.01 49.82
CA SER A 19 -0.40 -9.62 50.08
C SER A 19 0.76 -8.70 50.45
N GLY A 20 0.73 -7.46 49.97
CA GLY A 20 1.76 -6.45 50.23
C GLY A 20 2.89 -6.35 49.21
N ASN A 21 2.95 -7.23 48.24
CA ASN A 21 3.87 -7.13 47.09
C ASN A 21 3.16 -6.47 45.92
N ALA A 22 3.93 -5.89 45.01
CA ALA A 22 3.45 -5.38 43.72
C ALA A 22 4.30 -5.96 42.57
N ILE A 23 3.65 -6.15 41.44
CA ILE A 23 4.34 -6.44 40.17
C ILE A 23 4.51 -5.10 39.46
N ASN A 24 5.77 -4.69 39.28
CA ASN A 24 6.04 -3.46 38.53
C ASN A 24 6.48 -3.84 37.12
N LEU A 25 5.73 -3.38 36.12
CA LEU A 25 6.00 -3.54 34.70
C LEU A 25 6.12 -2.16 34.08
N GLU A 26 7.15 -1.95 33.29
CA GLU A 26 7.35 -0.74 32.48
C GLU A 26 7.39 -1.12 31.02
N LEU A 27 6.61 -0.41 30.19
CA LEU A 27 6.56 -0.55 28.75
C LEU A 27 6.74 0.81 28.09
N ALA A 28 7.74 0.90 27.22
CA ALA A 28 8.04 2.12 26.48
C ALA A 28 8.65 1.81 25.10
N ASN A 29 8.72 2.82 24.24
CA ASN A 29 9.44 2.79 22.96
C ASN A 29 9.05 1.59 22.05
N GLY A 30 7.75 1.28 22.00
CA GLY A 30 7.22 0.21 21.15
C GLY A 30 7.35 -1.20 21.74
N ALA A 31 7.77 -1.34 23.00
CA ALA A 31 7.72 -2.62 23.70
C ALA A 31 6.28 -3.11 23.89
N VAL A 32 6.05 -4.41 23.82
CA VAL A 32 4.70 -4.99 23.76
C VAL A 32 4.47 -5.97 24.90
N TRP A 33 3.33 -5.84 25.58
CA TRP A 33 2.77 -6.87 26.43
C TRP A 33 1.56 -7.49 25.76
N TYR A 34 1.57 -8.82 25.63
CA TYR A 34 0.44 -9.64 25.20
C TYR A 34 -0.16 -10.33 26.44
N PRO A 35 -1.21 -9.78 27.06
CA PRO A 35 -1.84 -10.39 28.24
C PRO A 35 -2.55 -11.69 27.87
N GLY A 36 -2.53 -12.70 28.76
CA GLY A 36 -3.30 -13.92 28.61
C GLY A 36 -4.78 -13.73 28.93
N CYS A 37 -5.11 -12.69 29.70
CA CYS A 37 -6.47 -12.36 30.18
C CYS A 37 -7.14 -13.53 30.95
N ASP A 38 -6.34 -14.49 31.47
CA ASP A 38 -6.83 -15.62 32.21
C ASP A 38 -7.13 -15.22 33.65
N SER A 39 -8.39 -15.03 33.95
CA SER A 39 -8.98 -14.91 35.28
C SER A 39 -8.97 -13.53 35.97
N THR A 40 -9.96 -13.43 36.86
CA THR A 40 -10.25 -12.25 37.70
C THR A 40 -9.19 -11.91 38.75
N ILE A 41 -8.13 -12.70 38.91
CA ILE A 41 -7.10 -12.53 39.95
C ILE A 41 -5.72 -12.21 39.42
N TYR A 42 -5.46 -12.43 38.14
CA TYR A 42 -4.21 -12.06 37.50
C TYR A 42 -4.20 -10.56 37.21
N ASN A 43 -3.01 -9.97 37.15
CA ASN A 43 -2.73 -8.57 36.81
C ASN A 43 -3.36 -7.52 37.76
N LYS A 44 -4.28 -7.86 38.66
CA LYS A 44 -4.88 -6.92 39.64
C LYS A 44 -3.87 -6.31 40.62
N GLY A 45 -2.74 -6.96 40.87
CA GLY A 45 -1.65 -6.44 41.67
C GLY A 45 -0.52 -5.82 40.84
N MET A 46 -0.74 -5.57 39.57
CA MET A 46 0.24 -4.99 38.66
C MET A 46 0.19 -3.45 38.71
N ASN A 47 1.36 -2.84 38.86
CA ASN A 47 1.58 -1.43 38.58
C ASN A 47 2.24 -1.35 37.21
N LEU A 48 1.51 -0.92 36.22
CA LEU A 48 1.98 -0.73 34.85
C LEU A 48 2.36 0.75 34.67
N ASN A 49 3.65 0.99 34.36
CA ASN A 49 4.10 2.27 33.85
C ASN A 49 4.14 2.19 32.32
N LEU A 50 3.16 2.83 31.69
CA LEU A 50 2.93 2.75 30.23
C LEU A 50 3.13 4.13 29.63
N HIS A 51 4.21 4.28 28.85
CA HIS A 51 4.58 5.58 28.29
C HIS A 51 5.33 5.45 26.96
N ASP A 52 5.55 6.58 26.28
CA ASP A 52 6.38 6.70 25.07
C ASP A 52 6.13 5.60 24.01
N GLY A 53 4.85 5.27 23.76
CA GLY A 53 4.49 4.27 22.75
C GLY A 53 4.64 2.82 23.21
N GLY A 54 4.75 2.53 24.51
CA GLY A 54 4.60 1.18 25.04
C GLY A 54 3.21 0.63 24.71
N ILE A 55 3.08 -0.67 24.47
CA ILE A 55 1.87 -1.29 23.91
C ILE A 55 1.35 -2.40 24.81
N VAL A 56 0.06 -2.37 25.11
CA VAL A 56 -0.71 -3.51 25.61
C VAL A 56 -1.56 -4.01 24.46
N ASP A 57 -1.28 -5.21 23.98
CA ASP A 57 -1.90 -5.77 22.77
C ASP A 57 -2.73 -7.00 23.12
N MET A 58 -4.06 -6.85 23.10
CA MET A 58 -5.01 -7.90 23.42
C MET A 58 -5.43 -8.76 22.22
N THR A 59 -4.98 -8.42 21.01
CA THR A 59 -5.37 -9.14 19.79
C THR A 59 -4.83 -10.56 19.68
N LYS A 60 -4.00 -11.00 20.63
CA LYS A 60 -3.48 -12.39 20.73
C LYS A 60 -4.06 -13.19 21.89
N THR A 61 -5.09 -12.69 22.55
CA THR A 61 -5.73 -13.44 23.62
C THR A 61 -6.34 -14.74 23.09
N ALA A 62 -6.34 -15.79 23.93
CA ALA A 62 -6.93 -17.09 23.54
C ALA A 62 -8.45 -17.01 23.38
N ASP A 63 -9.08 -16.15 24.19
CA ASP A 63 -10.52 -15.88 24.14
C ASP A 63 -10.77 -14.64 23.30
N GLN A 64 -11.68 -14.75 22.35
CA GLN A 64 -12.14 -13.61 21.58
C GLN A 64 -12.94 -12.67 22.48
N TYR A 65 -12.58 -11.36 22.46
CA TYR A 65 -13.20 -10.30 23.27
C TYR A 65 -13.00 -10.47 24.78
N ALA A 66 -11.76 -10.51 25.19
CA ALA A 66 -11.36 -10.72 26.58
C ALA A 66 -11.45 -9.44 27.45
N ASP A 67 -11.60 -9.63 28.76
CA ASP A 67 -11.55 -8.57 29.77
C ASP A 67 -10.19 -8.56 30.48
N LEU A 68 -9.40 -7.51 30.32
CA LEU A 68 -8.13 -7.30 31.01
C LEU A 68 -8.34 -6.39 32.23
N THR A 69 -8.02 -6.86 33.43
CA THR A 69 -8.01 -6.00 34.63
C THR A 69 -6.59 -5.74 35.08
N ILE A 70 -6.19 -4.48 35.20
CA ILE A 70 -4.87 -4.02 35.64
C ILE A 70 -4.99 -3.28 36.96
N GLY A 71 -4.10 -3.54 37.91
CA GLY A 71 -4.13 -2.92 39.25
C GLY A 71 -3.95 -1.41 39.19
N SER A 72 -2.90 -0.92 38.55
CA SER A 72 -2.74 0.49 38.26
C SER A 72 -2.03 0.73 36.93
N VAL A 73 -2.37 1.84 36.28
CA VAL A 73 -1.68 2.34 35.10
C VAL A 73 -1.21 3.77 35.36
N ASN A 74 0.05 4.04 35.11
CA ASN A 74 0.69 5.34 35.25
C ASN A 74 1.45 5.70 33.98
N GLY A 75 1.83 6.96 33.83
CA GLY A 75 2.51 7.47 32.64
C GLY A 75 1.53 7.99 31.58
N THR A 76 2.05 8.30 30.40
CA THR A 76 1.30 8.89 29.29
C THR A 76 1.88 8.45 27.95
N GLY A 77 1.06 8.46 26.89
CA GLY A 77 1.52 8.10 25.54
C GLY A 77 1.61 6.59 25.28
N GLY A 78 1.00 5.76 26.12
CA GLY A 78 0.85 4.33 25.88
C GLY A 78 -0.28 4.00 24.91
N LEU A 79 -0.29 2.78 24.41
CA LEU A 79 -1.24 2.27 23.44
C LEU A 79 -1.89 0.97 23.94
N PHE A 80 -3.22 0.91 23.87
CA PHE A 80 -4.00 -0.31 24.05
C PHE A 80 -4.56 -0.75 22.71
N ARG A 81 -4.24 -1.96 22.26
CA ARG A 81 -4.83 -2.59 21.08
C ARG A 81 -5.92 -3.54 21.50
N LEU A 82 -7.14 -3.28 21.02
CA LEU A 82 -8.33 -4.02 21.38
C LEU A 82 -8.95 -4.65 20.13
N GLU A 83 -9.18 -5.95 20.15
CA GLU A 83 -9.99 -6.62 19.13
C GLU A 83 -11.46 -6.23 19.34
N THR A 84 -12.15 -5.90 18.24
CA THR A 84 -13.55 -5.48 18.29
C THR A 84 -14.35 -6.13 17.17
N ASP A 85 -15.66 -6.27 17.39
CA ASP A 85 -16.67 -6.46 16.35
C ASP A 85 -17.73 -5.39 16.59
N VAL A 86 -17.58 -4.29 15.89
CA VAL A 86 -18.44 -3.11 16.09
C VAL A 86 -19.88 -3.38 15.67
N VAL A 87 -20.10 -4.30 14.73
CA VAL A 87 -21.43 -4.67 14.25
C VAL A 87 -22.19 -5.47 15.28
N ASN A 88 -21.51 -6.44 15.94
CA ASN A 88 -22.10 -7.30 16.94
C ASN A 88 -21.95 -6.76 18.38
N MET A 89 -21.44 -5.54 18.56
CA MET A 89 -21.26 -4.87 19.86
C MET A 89 -20.38 -5.69 20.82
N GLN A 90 -19.28 -6.27 20.31
CA GLN A 90 -18.31 -7.04 21.06
C GLN A 90 -16.93 -6.39 21.00
N SER A 91 -16.19 -6.43 22.11
CA SER A 91 -14.84 -5.90 22.19
C SER A 91 -14.05 -6.50 23.33
N ASP A 92 -12.74 -6.54 23.16
CA ASP A 92 -11.84 -6.53 24.31
C ASP A 92 -12.13 -5.33 25.20
N LYS A 93 -11.91 -5.49 26.52
CA LYS A 93 -12.11 -4.40 27.49
C LYS A 93 -10.94 -4.30 28.44
N VAL A 94 -10.57 -3.07 28.76
CA VAL A 94 -9.53 -2.77 29.73
C VAL A 94 -10.15 -2.15 30.97
N ASN A 95 -9.93 -2.78 32.14
CA ASN A 95 -10.36 -2.28 33.43
C ASN A 95 -9.12 -1.87 34.26
N ILE A 96 -8.93 -0.58 34.47
CA ILE A 96 -7.84 -0.02 35.28
C ILE A 96 -8.40 0.35 36.63
N LEU A 97 -7.88 -0.31 37.70
CA LEU A 97 -8.44 -0.11 39.04
C LEU A 97 -7.97 1.15 39.74
N ALA A 98 -6.75 1.61 39.44
CA ALA A 98 -6.15 2.78 40.06
C ALA A 98 -5.17 3.50 39.11
N SER A 99 -4.85 4.74 39.46
CA SER A 99 -3.73 5.50 38.92
C SER A 99 -3.22 6.47 39.98
N THR A 100 -1.91 6.70 40.03
CA THR A 100 -1.31 7.72 40.89
C THR A 100 -1.10 9.04 40.13
N ASP A 101 -1.09 8.97 38.79
CA ASP A 101 -0.79 10.11 37.92
C ASP A 101 -1.92 10.30 36.90
N ALA A 102 -2.10 11.54 36.46
CA ALA A 102 -2.93 11.82 35.30
C ALA A 102 -2.18 11.39 34.05
N GLY A 103 -2.87 10.70 33.12
CA GLY A 103 -2.27 10.21 31.88
C GLY A 103 -3.25 10.21 30.72
N THR A 104 -2.72 10.32 29.52
CA THR A 104 -3.48 10.13 28.28
C THR A 104 -2.85 8.99 27.49
N HIS A 105 -3.67 8.02 27.13
CA HIS A 105 -3.27 6.86 26.33
C HIS A 105 -4.13 6.77 25.07
N SER A 106 -3.68 6.01 24.08
CA SER A 106 -4.45 5.75 22.85
C SER A 106 -5.08 4.37 22.88
N ILE A 107 -6.26 4.26 22.28
CA ILE A 107 -6.88 2.97 21.94
C ILE A 107 -6.80 2.79 20.44
N ASP A 108 -6.24 1.66 20.01
CA ASP A 108 -6.20 1.20 18.64
C ASP A 108 -7.28 0.13 18.47
N ILE A 109 -8.35 0.48 17.77
CA ILE A 109 -9.51 -0.37 17.57
C ILE A 109 -9.23 -1.29 16.38
N ILE A 110 -9.08 -2.59 16.65
CA ILE A 110 -8.80 -3.62 15.66
C ILE A 110 -10.11 -4.34 15.36
N ASP A 111 -10.91 -3.79 14.47
CA ASP A 111 -12.14 -4.46 14.07
C ASP A 111 -11.85 -5.72 13.25
N VAL A 112 -12.51 -6.83 13.58
CA VAL A 112 -12.37 -8.11 12.87
C VAL A 112 -12.88 -8.05 11.44
N ASN A 113 -13.74 -7.07 11.14
CA ASN A 113 -14.25 -6.77 9.81
C ASN A 113 -13.96 -5.32 9.43
N GLU A 114 -13.79 -5.05 8.14
CA GLU A 114 -13.80 -3.68 7.66
C GLU A 114 -15.21 -3.09 7.76
N VAL A 115 -15.35 -1.89 8.36
CA VAL A 115 -16.64 -1.20 8.44
C VAL A 115 -17.07 -0.72 7.07
N THR A 116 -18.31 -1.00 6.70
CA THR A 116 -18.90 -0.52 5.45
C THR A 116 -19.51 0.89 5.62
N MET A 117 -19.72 1.58 4.51
CA MET A 117 -20.38 2.90 4.51
C MET A 117 -21.77 2.86 5.16
N ASP A 118 -22.54 1.79 4.93
CA ASP A 118 -23.87 1.63 5.52
C ASP A 118 -23.80 1.42 7.04
N GLN A 119 -22.80 0.70 7.53
CA GLN A 119 -22.56 0.49 8.96
C GLN A 119 -22.16 1.79 9.65
N ILE A 120 -21.34 2.62 8.99
CA ILE A 120 -20.98 3.94 9.48
C ILE A 120 -22.19 4.85 9.54
N ALA A 121 -23.00 4.88 8.50
CA ALA A 121 -24.23 5.67 8.46
C ALA A 121 -25.28 5.21 9.51
N ALA A 122 -25.21 3.95 9.93
CA ALA A 122 -26.08 3.37 10.96
C ALA A 122 -25.52 3.53 12.39
N ASP A 123 -24.47 4.30 12.61
CA ASP A 123 -23.79 4.44 13.92
C ASP A 123 -23.40 3.08 14.55
N ALA A 124 -22.98 2.10 13.74
CA ALA A 124 -22.58 0.78 14.26
C ALA A 124 -21.52 0.91 15.36
N GLY A 125 -21.63 0.09 16.39
CA GLY A 125 -20.70 0.11 17.53
C GLY A 125 -20.88 1.27 18.50
N LYS A 126 -21.80 2.20 18.27
CA LYS A 126 -22.04 3.31 19.19
C LYS A 126 -22.49 2.84 20.56
N GLY A 127 -21.78 3.25 21.61
CA GLY A 127 -21.98 2.80 22.98
C GLY A 127 -21.20 1.53 23.34
N LEU A 128 -20.40 0.96 22.45
CA LEU A 128 -19.54 -0.18 22.73
C LEU A 128 -18.48 0.21 23.78
N LEU A 129 -18.47 -0.48 24.94
CA LEU A 129 -17.54 -0.23 26.03
C LEU A 129 -16.16 -0.78 25.68
N LEU A 130 -15.13 0.08 25.78
CA LEU A 130 -13.74 -0.27 25.48
C LEU A 130 -12.85 -0.26 26.72
N ALA A 131 -13.07 0.72 27.61
CA ALA A 131 -12.26 0.83 28.82
C ALA A 131 -13.06 1.40 29.99
N THR A 132 -12.67 0.99 31.20
CA THR A 132 -13.07 1.63 32.47
C THR A 132 -11.80 2.00 33.22
N ALA A 133 -11.67 3.26 33.62
CA ALA A 133 -10.44 3.77 34.23
C ALA A 133 -10.74 4.86 35.26
N PRO A 134 -9.78 5.16 36.18
CA PRO A 134 -9.87 6.34 37.02
C PRO A 134 -10.04 7.64 36.22
N ASP A 135 -10.75 8.63 36.74
CA ASP A 135 -11.04 9.91 36.07
C ASP A 135 -9.77 10.67 35.61
N ALA A 136 -8.64 10.36 36.21
CA ALA A 136 -7.34 10.93 35.87
C ALA A 136 -6.76 10.37 34.55
N ILE A 137 -7.23 9.20 34.10
CA ILE A 137 -6.79 8.57 32.85
C ILE A 137 -7.74 8.95 31.71
N LYS A 138 -7.16 9.44 30.63
CA LYS A 138 -7.88 9.82 29.40
C LYS A 138 -7.48 8.93 28.25
N PHE A 139 -8.43 8.68 27.34
CA PHE A 139 -8.18 7.92 26.12
C PHE A 139 -8.51 8.74 24.87
N THR A 140 -7.73 8.49 23.84
CA THR A 140 -7.99 8.91 22.46
C THR A 140 -8.00 7.67 21.56
N ALA A 141 -8.73 7.68 20.47
CA ALA A 141 -8.67 6.60 19.49
C ALA A 141 -7.74 6.96 18.33
N ASN A 142 -7.02 5.99 17.82
CA ASN A 142 -6.19 6.15 16.64
C ASN A 142 -7.03 6.05 15.36
N GLU A 143 -6.56 6.74 14.31
CA GLU A 143 -7.04 6.49 12.97
C GLU A 143 -6.54 5.13 12.48
N ARG A 144 -7.37 4.46 11.67
CA ARG A 144 -7.02 3.18 11.10
C ARG A 144 -7.21 3.18 9.59
N GLU A 145 -6.21 2.69 8.88
CA GLU A 145 -6.29 2.44 7.45
C GLU A 145 -7.15 1.21 7.17
N GLN A 146 -8.12 1.36 6.29
CA GLN A 146 -8.87 0.27 5.65
C GLN A 146 -8.53 0.20 4.16
N SER A 147 -9.17 -0.68 3.41
CA SER A 147 -8.81 -0.87 1.99
C SER A 147 -8.94 0.39 1.15
N LEU A 148 -10.02 1.17 1.31
CA LEU A 148 -10.32 2.33 0.46
C LEU A 148 -10.23 3.68 1.17
N PHE A 149 -10.32 3.70 2.49
CA PHE A 149 -10.38 4.94 3.28
C PHE A 149 -9.76 4.75 4.66
N TYR A 150 -9.45 5.85 5.32
CA TYR A 150 -9.10 5.87 6.73
C TYR A 150 -10.35 6.06 7.57
N VAL A 151 -10.47 5.30 8.64
CA VAL A 151 -11.51 5.43 9.66
C VAL A 151 -10.90 6.15 10.87
N LYS A 152 -11.57 7.20 11.29
CA LYS A 152 -11.29 7.87 12.56
C LYS A 152 -12.38 7.49 13.55
N TYR A 153 -11.98 6.89 14.64
CA TYR A 153 -12.88 6.50 15.71
C TYR A 153 -13.06 7.64 16.71
N ASN A 154 -14.28 7.89 17.14
CA ASN A 154 -14.60 8.86 18.17
C ASN A 154 -14.92 8.15 19.48
N LEU A 155 -14.34 8.59 20.58
CA LEU A 155 -14.60 8.07 21.91
C LEU A 155 -15.44 9.08 22.72
N LYS A 156 -16.32 8.52 23.52
CA LYS A 156 -17.09 9.28 24.52
C LYS A 156 -16.77 8.77 25.91
N ASP A 157 -16.52 9.68 26.81
CA ASP A 157 -16.38 9.43 28.23
C ASP A 157 -17.71 9.56 28.97
N GLU A 158 -17.96 8.66 29.91
CA GLU A 158 -19.11 8.67 30.82
C GLU A 158 -18.61 8.54 32.27
N VAL A 159 -18.67 9.64 33.02
CA VAL A 159 -18.21 9.68 34.41
C VAL A 159 -19.23 9.00 35.33
N LEU A 160 -18.79 7.97 36.03
CA LEU A 160 -19.68 7.17 36.90
C LEU A 160 -19.97 7.77 38.29
N GLY A 161 -19.33 8.89 38.67
CA GLY A 161 -19.47 9.50 39.97
C GLY A 161 -18.78 8.76 41.13
N THR A 162 -18.02 7.70 40.82
CA THR A 162 -17.25 6.88 41.77
C THR A 162 -15.76 7.13 41.70
N GLY A 163 -15.31 8.16 40.97
CA GLY A 163 -13.92 8.39 40.63
C GLY A 163 -13.45 7.56 39.40
N MET A 164 -14.39 6.97 38.70
CA MET A 164 -14.18 6.11 37.51
C MET A 164 -14.95 6.66 36.31
N THR A 165 -14.39 6.46 35.14
CA THR A 165 -14.95 6.86 33.84
C THR A 165 -14.99 5.65 32.92
N GLU A 166 -16.13 5.45 32.26
CA GLU A 166 -16.28 4.53 31.13
C GLU A 166 -15.96 5.22 29.82
N TRP A 167 -15.21 4.52 28.95
CA TRP A 167 -14.83 4.98 27.61
C TRP A 167 -15.49 4.11 26.60
N LYS A 168 -16.37 4.70 25.78
CA LYS A 168 -17.20 4.02 24.80
C LYS A 168 -16.93 4.56 23.40
N LEU A 169 -17.13 3.71 22.40
CA LEU A 169 -17.15 4.16 21.01
C LEU A 169 -18.37 5.08 20.80
N ASP A 170 -18.19 6.25 20.20
CA ASP A 170 -19.26 7.22 19.90
C ASP A 170 -19.51 7.37 18.38
N GLY A 171 -18.98 6.46 17.58
CA GLY A 171 -19.14 6.43 16.14
C GLY A 171 -17.82 6.58 15.39
N PHE A 172 -17.94 6.76 14.07
CA PHE A 172 -16.81 6.83 13.16
C PHE A 172 -16.91 8.04 12.25
N GLU A 173 -15.78 8.55 11.84
CA GLU A 173 -15.64 9.49 10.74
C GLU A 173 -14.80 8.83 9.65
N ILE A 174 -15.30 8.88 8.41
CA ILE A 174 -14.47 8.55 7.25
C ILE A 174 -13.65 9.79 6.91
N VAL A 175 -12.37 9.60 6.81
CA VAL A 175 -11.48 10.59 6.21
C VAL A 175 -11.47 10.34 4.71
N PRO A 176 -12.17 11.15 3.89
CA PRO A 176 -12.25 10.91 2.46
C PRO A 176 -10.87 10.99 1.84
N VAL A 177 -10.55 10.03 0.99
CA VAL A 177 -9.32 10.02 0.21
C VAL A 177 -9.63 10.57 -1.17
N GLU A 178 -9.20 11.79 -1.46
CA GLU A 178 -9.26 12.40 -2.78
C GLU A 178 -7.85 12.44 -3.38
N PRO A 179 -7.45 11.43 -4.18
CA PRO A 179 -6.07 11.28 -4.64
C PRO A 179 -5.55 12.44 -5.49
N ASP A 180 -6.44 13.14 -6.17
CA ASP A 180 -6.12 14.20 -7.15
C ASP A 180 -6.56 15.60 -6.70
N ASN A 181 -6.83 15.80 -5.41
CA ASN A 181 -7.17 17.14 -4.92
C ASN A 181 -5.89 17.96 -4.63
N PRO A 182 -5.50 18.87 -5.53
CA PRO A 182 -4.31 19.71 -5.34
C PRO A 182 -4.47 20.75 -4.21
N ASP A 183 -5.71 21.04 -3.82
CA ASP A 183 -6.02 22.07 -2.82
C ASP A 183 -5.98 21.52 -1.38
N ASN A 184 -5.89 20.20 -1.21
CA ASN A 184 -5.73 19.57 0.09
C ASN A 184 -4.58 18.53 0.08
N PRO A 185 -3.33 18.97 0.26
CA PRO A 185 -2.15 18.11 0.21
C PRO A 185 -2.05 17.12 1.39
N ASP A 186 -2.85 17.27 2.44
CA ASP A 186 -2.78 16.45 3.65
C ASP A 186 -3.56 15.13 3.54
N ILE A 187 -4.34 14.94 2.48
CA ILE A 187 -5.06 13.68 2.25
C ILE A 187 -4.11 12.63 1.69
N LYS A 188 -3.78 11.65 2.52
CA LYS A 188 -2.99 10.48 2.11
C LYS A 188 -3.90 9.43 1.49
N PRO A 189 -3.58 8.93 0.27
CA PRO A 189 -4.25 7.75 -0.24
C PRO A 189 -3.93 6.56 0.67
N THR A 190 -4.88 5.63 0.81
CA THR A 190 -4.61 4.33 1.45
C THR A 190 -3.57 3.57 0.65
N THR A 191 -2.93 2.58 1.27
CA THR A 191 -1.93 1.74 0.60
C THR A 191 -2.52 1.06 -0.64
N SER A 192 -3.79 0.60 -0.57
CA SER A 192 -4.50 0.01 -1.72
C SER A 192 -4.65 1.01 -2.86
N VAL A 193 -5.15 2.21 -2.56
CA VAL A 193 -5.37 3.27 -3.57
C VAL A 193 -4.04 3.72 -4.17
N ASP A 194 -3.02 3.98 -3.34
CA ASP A 194 -1.68 4.36 -3.81
C ASP A 194 -1.09 3.30 -4.75
N THR A 195 -1.20 2.01 -4.37
CA THR A 195 -0.66 0.91 -5.16
C THR A 195 -1.39 0.75 -6.48
N ILE A 196 -2.73 0.80 -6.50
CA ILE A 196 -3.53 0.69 -7.72
C ILE A 196 -3.19 1.83 -8.68
N LEU A 197 -3.10 3.06 -8.18
CA LEU A 197 -2.77 4.23 -9.01
C LEU A 197 -1.32 4.19 -9.49
N SER A 198 -0.38 3.70 -8.67
CA SER A 198 1.02 3.48 -9.05
C SER A 198 1.14 2.42 -10.15
N ALA A 199 0.43 1.31 -10.03
CA ALA A 199 0.42 0.23 -11.01
C ALA A 199 -0.25 0.66 -12.33
N ASN A 200 -1.31 1.46 -12.28
CA ASN A 200 -1.89 2.07 -13.47
C ASN A 200 -0.93 3.06 -14.16
N ALA A 201 -0.22 3.87 -13.36
CA ALA A 201 0.81 4.75 -13.89
C ALA A 201 1.95 3.94 -14.54
N LEU A 202 2.37 2.83 -13.94
CA LEU A 202 3.34 1.89 -14.52
C LEU A 202 2.86 1.37 -15.87
N ASN A 203 1.61 0.91 -15.99
CA ASN A 203 1.04 0.44 -17.25
C ASN A 203 1.08 1.51 -18.34
N TYR A 204 0.71 2.74 -18.01
CA TYR A 204 0.80 3.86 -18.95
C TYR A 204 2.24 4.08 -19.43
N HIS A 205 3.22 4.04 -18.53
CA HIS A 205 4.62 4.20 -18.89
C HIS A 205 5.13 3.02 -19.71
N THR A 206 4.80 1.78 -19.37
CA THR A 206 5.13 0.57 -20.14
C THR A 206 4.56 0.65 -21.53
N TRP A 207 3.27 0.91 -21.68
CA TRP A 207 2.60 1.10 -22.97
C TRP A 207 3.27 2.18 -23.83
N ARG A 208 3.66 3.31 -23.19
CA ARG A 208 4.33 4.40 -23.90
C ARG A 208 5.75 4.03 -24.33
N THR A 209 6.52 3.31 -23.53
CA THR A 209 7.90 2.92 -23.85
C THR A 209 7.99 1.78 -24.83
N GLU A 210 6.91 1.02 -25.03
CA GLU A 210 6.80 0.01 -26.08
C GLU A 210 6.64 0.60 -27.49
N ASN A 211 6.35 1.89 -27.61
CA ASN A 211 6.28 2.57 -28.91
C ASN A 211 7.70 2.99 -29.34
N ASP A 212 8.41 2.06 -29.95
CA ASP A 212 9.78 2.28 -30.43
C ASP A 212 9.83 3.24 -31.62
N LYS A 213 10.87 4.06 -31.62
CA LYS A 213 11.22 4.89 -32.80
C LYS A 213 11.71 4.00 -33.95
N LEU A 214 11.57 4.51 -35.17
CA LEU A 214 12.02 3.82 -36.38
C LEU A 214 13.48 3.33 -36.28
N LEU A 215 14.38 4.17 -35.77
CA LEU A 215 15.79 3.83 -35.55
C LEU A 215 16.00 2.60 -34.66
N GLN A 216 15.15 2.44 -33.66
CA GLN A 216 15.24 1.33 -32.70
C GLN A 216 14.73 0.02 -33.32
N ARG A 217 13.73 0.10 -34.19
CA ARG A 217 13.10 -1.06 -34.83
C ARG A 217 13.83 -1.52 -36.09
N MET A 218 14.25 -0.59 -36.95
CA MET A 218 14.83 -0.87 -38.26
C MET A 218 16.32 -0.52 -38.37
N GLY A 219 17.08 -0.52 -37.27
CA GLY A 219 18.45 -0.02 -37.22
C GLY A 219 19.37 -0.56 -38.31
N GLU A 220 19.29 -1.85 -38.63
CA GLU A 220 20.16 -2.49 -39.61
C GLU A 220 19.61 -2.48 -41.06
N LEU A 221 18.30 -2.55 -41.24
CA LEU A 221 17.67 -2.52 -42.58
C LEU A 221 17.99 -1.25 -43.38
N ARG A 222 18.41 -0.19 -42.72
CA ARG A 222 18.85 1.06 -43.34
C ARG A 222 20.27 1.01 -43.89
N HIS A 223 21.10 0.09 -43.42
CA HIS A 223 22.50 0.00 -43.83
C HIS A 223 22.71 -0.85 -45.06
N ASN A 224 21.86 -1.86 -45.27
CA ASN A 224 22.06 -2.85 -46.30
C ASN A 224 21.28 -2.64 -47.60
N GLY A 225 20.36 -1.66 -47.67
CA GLY A 225 19.73 -1.15 -48.93
C GLY A 225 19.25 -2.11 -49.98
N GLU A 226 19.67 -3.39 -49.95
CA GLU A 226 19.46 -4.40 -50.95
C GLU A 226 18.48 -5.50 -50.52
N GLU A 227 18.22 -5.67 -49.21
CA GLU A 227 17.32 -6.73 -48.73
C GLU A 227 15.86 -6.32 -48.91
N GLU A 228 15.11 -7.18 -49.62
CA GLU A 228 13.69 -6.97 -49.91
C GLU A 228 12.76 -7.45 -48.79
N GLN A 229 13.26 -8.30 -47.91
CA GLN A 229 12.53 -8.84 -46.76
C GLN A 229 13.47 -9.35 -45.70
N GLY A 230 13.03 -9.31 -44.43
CA GLY A 230 13.82 -9.80 -43.31
C GLY A 230 13.03 -10.08 -42.05
N ALA A 231 13.53 -11.05 -41.29
CA ALA A 231 13.10 -11.23 -39.89
C ALA A 231 14.12 -10.58 -38.98
N TRP A 232 13.65 -9.99 -37.87
CA TRP A 232 14.50 -9.38 -36.87
C TRP A 232 14.09 -9.86 -35.47
N PHE A 233 15.05 -9.85 -34.58
CA PHE A 233 14.85 -10.16 -33.17
C PHE A 233 15.61 -9.14 -32.32
N ARG A 234 15.01 -8.77 -31.20
CA ARG A 234 15.62 -7.83 -30.25
C ARG A 234 15.30 -8.21 -28.81
N VAL A 235 16.29 -8.00 -27.94
CA VAL A 235 16.11 -8.05 -26.47
C VAL A 235 16.49 -6.69 -25.91
N LYS A 236 15.66 -6.15 -25.03
CA LYS A 236 15.84 -4.85 -24.40
C LYS A 236 15.61 -4.99 -22.90
N GLY A 237 16.62 -4.66 -22.10
CA GLY A 237 16.50 -4.51 -20.64
C GLY A 237 16.44 -3.03 -20.28
N SER A 238 15.56 -2.65 -19.35
CA SER A 238 15.46 -1.26 -18.89
C SER A 238 14.88 -1.16 -17.48
N LYS A 239 15.04 0.03 -16.92
CA LYS A 239 14.44 0.43 -15.65
C LYS A 239 13.64 1.69 -15.85
N ILE A 240 12.41 1.72 -15.35
CA ILE A 240 11.55 2.90 -15.30
C ILE A 240 11.28 3.19 -13.83
N SER A 241 11.40 4.45 -13.42
CA SER A 241 11.04 4.91 -12.09
C SER A 241 10.27 6.21 -12.14
N ARG A 242 9.42 6.40 -11.16
CA ARG A 242 8.69 7.63 -10.89
C ARG A 242 8.76 7.92 -9.40
N ASP A 243 9.42 9.02 -9.02
CA ASP A 243 9.67 9.41 -7.63
C ASP A 243 8.67 10.47 -7.11
N SER A 244 7.52 10.59 -7.77
CA SER A 244 6.43 11.51 -7.37
C SER A 244 5.29 10.74 -6.71
N LYS A 245 4.19 11.45 -6.36
CA LYS A 245 2.93 10.83 -5.92
C LYS A 245 2.57 9.64 -6.83
N PHE A 246 2.15 8.52 -6.27
CA PHE A 246 1.95 7.25 -6.96
C PHE A 246 3.24 6.75 -7.63
N GLY A 247 4.30 6.71 -6.82
CA GLY A 247 5.64 6.32 -7.24
C GLY A 247 5.80 4.82 -7.43
N PHE A 248 6.68 4.46 -8.35
CA PHE A 248 7.07 3.06 -8.57
C PHE A 248 8.47 2.98 -9.15
N GLU A 249 9.10 1.82 -8.98
CA GLU A 249 10.28 1.41 -9.73
C GLU A 249 9.95 0.09 -10.45
N ASN A 250 10.26 0.00 -11.75
CA ASN A 250 10.06 -1.22 -12.53
C ASN A 250 11.33 -1.56 -13.31
N LYS A 251 11.77 -2.81 -13.19
CA LYS A 251 12.83 -3.39 -14.00
C LYS A 251 12.20 -4.41 -14.93
N TYR A 252 12.45 -4.29 -16.22
CA TYR A 252 11.84 -5.18 -17.20
C TYR A 252 12.80 -5.62 -18.29
N THR A 253 12.47 -6.76 -18.89
CA THR A 253 13.09 -7.26 -20.12
C THR A 253 12.01 -7.44 -21.18
N ALA A 254 12.24 -6.88 -22.34
CA ALA A 254 11.36 -7.05 -23.50
C ALA A 254 12.04 -7.90 -24.56
N TYR A 255 11.30 -8.84 -25.13
CA TYR A 255 11.66 -9.69 -26.24
C TYR A 255 10.78 -9.35 -27.42
N GLU A 256 11.38 -9.09 -28.56
CA GLU A 256 10.65 -8.64 -29.74
C GLU A 256 11.11 -9.43 -30.96
N LEU A 257 10.15 -9.82 -31.76
CA LEU A 257 10.35 -10.54 -33.02
C LEU A 257 9.50 -9.87 -34.08
N GLY A 258 10.05 -9.64 -35.25
CA GLY A 258 9.29 -9.08 -36.35
C GLY A 258 9.76 -9.58 -37.68
N TYR A 259 8.91 -9.30 -38.67
CA TYR A 259 9.17 -9.55 -40.06
C TYR A 259 8.65 -8.40 -40.90
N ASP A 260 9.43 -7.97 -41.87
CA ASP A 260 9.05 -6.95 -42.83
C ASP A 260 9.52 -7.26 -44.25
N GLN A 261 8.88 -6.61 -45.20
CA GLN A 261 9.19 -6.75 -46.60
C GLN A 261 9.00 -5.39 -47.33
N VAL A 262 9.72 -5.25 -48.41
CA VAL A 262 9.51 -4.16 -49.37
C VAL A 262 8.22 -4.45 -50.15
N THR A 263 7.23 -3.57 -49.99
CA THR A 263 5.95 -3.68 -50.69
C THR A 263 5.87 -2.74 -51.90
N LYS A 264 6.70 -1.71 -51.91
CA LYS A 264 6.78 -0.77 -53.02
C LYS A 264 8.19 -0.15 -53.11
N ARG A 265 8.76 -0.16 -54.31
CA ARG A 265 10.03 0.53 -54.63
C ARG A 265 9.84 1.43 -55.84
N THR A 266 10.22 2.68 -55.74
CA THR A 266 10.25 3.66 -56.85
C THR A 266 11.62 4.34 -56.86
N ALA A 267 11.90 5.13 -57.85
CA ALA A 267 13.15 5.89 -57.90
C ALA A 267 13.36 6.86 -56.70
N ASP A 268 12.24 7.33 -56.10
CA ASP A 268 12.28 8.34 -55.06
C ASP A 268 12.11 7.78 -53.66
N LYS A 269 11.50 6.57 -53.52
CA LYS A 269 11.23 5.96 -52.18
C LYS A 269 11.07 4.47 -52.18
N THR A 270 11.37 3.86 -51.04
CA THR A 270 11.12 2.45 -50.73
C THR A 270 10.13 2.38 -49.56
N ARG A 271 9.08 1.56 -49.69
CA ARG A 271 8.11 1.27 -48.64
C ARG A 271 8.32 -0.14 -48.10
N TYR A 272 8.51 -0.19 -46.77
CA TYR A 272 8.53 -1.41 -45.98
C TYR A 272 7.21 -1.55 -45.23
N GLN A 273 6.67 -2.77 -45.17
CA GLN A 273 5.54 -3.11 -44.32
C GLN A 273 5.87 -4.37 -43.54
N GLY A 274 5.44 -4.41 -42.29
CA GLY A 274 5.80 -5.51 -41.42
C GLY A 274 4.87 -5.68 -40.21
N VAL A 275 5.12 -6.78 -39.52
CA VAL A 275 4.46 -7.16 -38.29
C VAL A 275 5.50 -7.45 -37.24
N GLY A 276 5.20 -7.07 -36.00
CA GLY A 276 6.02 -7.36 -34.83
C GLY A 276 5.20 -7.96 -33.72
N LEU A 277 5.81 -8.88 -32.99
CA LEU A 277 5.31 -9.44 -31.74
C LEU A 277 6.27 -9.06 -30.63
N SER A 278 5.76 -8.68 -29.45
CA SER A 278 6.59 -8.45 -28.29
C SER A 278 6.02 -9.08 -27.04
N TYR A 279 6.94 -9.48 -26.16
CA TYR A 279 6.66 -9.92 -24.80
C TYR A 279 7.59 -9.16 -23.87
N THR A 280 7.02 -8.52 -22.87
CA THR A 280 7.75 -7.81 -21.82
C THR A 280 7.44 -8.48 -20.49
N ASP A 281 8.47 -8.71 -19.68
CA ASP A 281 8.38 -9.26 -18.35
C ASP A 281 9.12 -8.32 -17.39
N GLY A 282 8.49 -7.99 -16.26
CA GLY A 282 9.03 -7.00 -15.33
C GLY A 282 8.59 -7.22 -13.90
N SER A 283 9.43 -6.71 -12.98
CA SER A 283 9.16 -6.68 -11.55
C SER A 283 9.14 -5.25 -11.06
N SER A 284 8.10 -4.91 -10.32
CA SER A 284 7.84 -3.58 -9.80
C SER A 284 7.99 -3.51 -8.28
N SER A 285 8.40 -2.33 -7.80
CA SER A 285 8.41 -1.99 -6.37
C SER A 285 7.53 -0.78 -6.14
N TYR A 286 6.71 -0.83 -5.11
CA TYR A 286 5.82 0.22 -4.63
C TYR A 286 6.25 0.67 -3.24
N SER A 287 5.60 1.69 -2.68
CA SER A 287 5.94 2.25 -1.37
C SER A 287 5.95 1.21 -0.23
N ARG A 288 5.07 0.20 -0.30
CA ARG A 288 4.87 -0.80 0.77
C ARG A 288 4.85 -2.24 0.28
N GLY A 289 5.48 -2.53 -0.85
CA GLY A 289 5.56 -3.89 -1.38
C GLY A 289 6.04 -3.94 -2.82
N SER A 290 5.68 -5.01 -3.51
CA SER A 290 6.16 -5.29 -4.86
C SER A 290 5.08 -5.94 -5.70
N GLY A 291 5.35 -6.09 -6.98
CA GLY A 291 4.50 -6.76 -7.93
C GLY A 291 5.26 -7.19 -9.17
N ASP A 292 4.62 -8.02 -9.95
CA ASP A 292 5.10 -8.43 -11.25
C ASP A 292 4.19 -7.89 -12.35
N ASN A 293 4.74 -7.66 -13.52
CA ASN A 293 3.98 -7.16 -14.65
C ASN A 293 4.47 -7.80 -15.94
N SER A 294 3.55 -8.03 -16.87
CA SER A 294 3.89 -8.49 -18.19
C SER A 294 3.07 -7.78 -19.25
N SER A 295 3.61 -7.72 -20.47
CA SER A 295 2.90 -7.19 -21.62
C SER A 295 3.10 -8.10 -22.83
N LYS A 296 2.03 -8.34 -23.56
CA LYS A 296 2.04 -9.05 -24.84
C LYS A 296 1.47 -8.14 -25.90
N SER A 297 2.18 -7.90 -27.01
CA SER A 297 1.70 -7.01 -28.04
C SER A 297 1.93 -7.50 -29.45
N ILE A 298 1.05 -7.03 -30.34
CA ILE A 298 1.19 -7.15 -31.77
C ILE A 298 1.21 -5.76 -32.39
N SER A 299 2.13 -5.55 -33.32
CA SER A 299 2.26 -4.30 -34.06
C SER A 299 2.25 -4.52 -35.56
N PHE A 300 1.66 -3.59 -36.29
CA PHE A 300 1.69 -3.50 -37.74
C PHE A 300 2.30 -2.15 -38.10
N TYR A 301 3.22 -2.14 -39.02
CA TYR A 301 3.89 -0.92 -39.41
C TYR A 301 4.07 -0.74 -40.91
N SER A 302 4.14 0.52 -41.33
CA SER A 302 4.42 0.92 -42.68
C SER A 302 5.39 2.09 -42.69
N THR A 303 6.56 1.86 -43.27
CA THR A 303 7.68 2.80 -43.28
C THR A 303 8.02 3.18 -44.72
N ASP A 304 7.92 4.45 -45.07
CA ASP A 304 8.41 5.04 -46.31
C ASP A 304 9.81 5.66 -46.08
N ILE A 305 10.81 5.22 -46.84
CA ILE A 305 12.16 5.83 -46.80
C ILE A 305 12.44 6.41 -48.16
N GLY A 306 12.64 7.72 -48.21
CA GLY A 306 12.95 8.48 -49.43
C GLY A 306 14.45 8.47 -49.78
N SER A 307 14.75 8.48 -51.05
CA SER A 307 16.14 8.62 -51.56
C SER A 307 16.85 9.90 -51.11
N ASN A 308 16.09 10.92 -50.73
CA ASN A 308 16.58 12.18 -50.18
C ASN A 308 16.77 12.14 -48.64
N GLY A 309 16.69 10.96 -48.03
CA GLY A 309 16.87 10.75 -46.60
C GLY A 309 15.64 11.01 -45.71
N HIS A 310 14.52 11.51 -46.24
CA HIS A 310 13.29 11.67 -45.49
C HIS A 310 12.65 10.31 -45.25
N TYR A 311 11.99 10.16 -44.09
CA TYR A 311 11.20 8.95 -43.79
C TYR A 311 9.89 9.32 -43.08
N LEU A 312 8.88 8.46 -43.29
CA LEU A 312 7.63 8.47 -42.58
C LEU A 312 7.36 7.05 -42.07
N ASP A 313 7.20 6.90 -40.78
CA ASP A 313 6.90 5.62 -40.12
C ASP A 313 5.54 5.70 -39.44
N LEU A 314 4.66 4.77 -39.77
CA LEU A 314 3.34 4.62 -39.18
C LEU A 314 3.29 3.26 -38.48
N VAL A 315 2.91 3.25 -37.19
CA VAL A 315 2.80 2.02 -36.39
C VAL A 315 1.43 1.97 -35.71
N PHE A 316 0.73 0.88 -35.92
CA PHE A 316 -0.44 0.50 -35.14
C PHE A 316 -0.08 -0.65 -34.23
N LYS A 317 -0.42 -0.58 -32.93
CA LYS A 317 -0.07 -1.61 -31.93
C LYS A 317 -1.22 -1.85 -30.99
N ILE A 318 -1.42 -3.11 -30.63
CA ILE A 318 -2.34 -3.54 -29.57
C ILE A 318 -1.50 -4.30 -28.55
N SER A 319 -1.66 -3.95 -27.27
CA SER A 319 -0.98 -4.56 -26.13
C SER A 319 -1.99 -5.05 -25.12
N ASN A 320 -1.73 -6.20 -24.51
CA ASN A 320 -2.41 -6.67 -23.30
C ASN A 320 -1.37 -6.69 -22.18
N MET A 321 -1.69 -6.02 -21.08
CA MET A 321 -0.79 -5.80 -19.95
C MET A 321 -1.43 -6.38 -18.70
N ASP A 322 -0.74 -7.35 -18.08
CA ASP A 322 -1.12 -8.01 -16.84
C ASP A 322 -0.26 -7.46 -15.71
N ASN A 323 -0.86 -7.24 -14.54
CA ASN A 323 -0.18 -6.80 -13.33
C ASN A 323 -0.73 -7.55 -12.15
N ASP A 324 0.14 -7.91 -11.24
CA ASP A 324 -0.19 -8.35 -9.89
C ASP A 324 0.66 -7.59 -8.87
N PHE A 325 0.17 -7.50 -7.65
CA PHE A 325 0.92 -6.90 -6.56
C PHE A 325 0.59 -7.52 -5.21
N THR A 326 1.58 -7.45 -4.32
CA THR A 326 1.44 -7.72 -2.89
C THR A 326 2.05 -6.57 -2.12
N VAL A 327 1.23 -5.89 -1.32
CA VAL A 327 1.66 -4.79 -0.46
C VAL A 327 1.11 -4.99 0.95
N TYR A 328 1.62 -4.20 1.90
CA TYR A 328 1.19 -4.25 3.29
C TYR A 328 0.73 -2.86 3.73
N ASP A 329 -0.48 -2.78 4.29
CA ASP A 329 -1.02 -1.53 4.83
C ASP A 329 -0.21 -1.02 6.05
N THR A 330 -0.64 0.10 6.64
CA THR A 330 -0.01 0.65 7.85
C THR A 330 -0.22 -0.25 9.07
N ASN A 331 -1.23 -1.11 9.03
CA ASN A 331 -1.57 -2.08 10.07
C ASN A 331 -0.85 -3.43 9.88
N ARG A 332 -0.01 -3.55 8.81
CA ARG A 332 0.68 -4.79 8.37
C ARG A 332 -0.24 -5.88 7.81
N ASN A 333 -1.46 -5.54 7.44
CA ASN A 333 -2.32 -6.47 6.72
C ASN A 333 -1.81 -6.63 5.29
N LYS A 334 -1.82 -7.87 4.80
CA LYS A 334 -1.42 -8.18 3.44
C LYS A 334 -2.55 -7.83 2.48
N ILE A 335 -2.25 -7.03 1.46
CA ILE A 335 -3.15 -6.64 0.39
C ILE A 335 -2.58 -7.20 -0.92
N THR A 336 -3.40 -7.93 -1.65
CA THR A 336 -3.06 -8.45 -2.97
C THR A 336 -4.06 -7.96 -3.99
N GLY A 337 -3.62 -7.73 -5.20
CA GLY A 337 -4.49 -7.41 -6.31
C GLY A 337 -3.86 -7.83 -7.62
N ASP A 338 -4.71 -8.13 -8.59
CA ASP A 338 -4.37 -8.41 -9.97
C ASP A 338 -5.33 -7.67 -10.90
N PHE A 339 -4.83 -7.21 -12.02
CA PHE A 339 -5.64 -6.57 -13.04
C PHE A 339 -4.96 -6.59 -14.40
N ASN A 340 -5.76 -6.41 -15.42
CA ASN A 340 -5.37 -6.49 -16.79
C ASN A 340 -5.87 -5.24 -17.55
N ASN A 341 -5.03 -4.72 -18.44
CA ASN A 341 -5.34 -3.57 -19.27
C ASN A 341 -5.03 -3.84 -20.74
N THR A 342 -5.88 -3.35 -21.63
CA THR A 342 -5.63 -3.36 -23.06
C THR A 342 -5.23 -1.97 -23.54
N GLY A 343 -4.04 -1.88 -24.15
CA GLY A 343 -3.53 -0.66 -24.78
C GLY A 343 -3.67 -0.73 -26.30
N VAL A 344 -4.12 0.38 -26.89
CA VAL A 344 -4.14 0.56 -28.33
C VAL A 344 -3.37 1.82 -28.68
N SER A 345 -2.44 1.76 -29.64
CA SER A 345 -1.68 2.92 -30.06
C SER A 345 -1.62 3.03 -31.58
N LEU A 346 -1.60 4.29 -32.02
CA LEU A 346 -1.26 4.68 -33.38
C LEU A 346 -0.19 5.76 -33.29
N SER A 347 0.97 5.50 -33.86
CA SER A 347 2.07 6.47 -33.89
C SER A 347 2.47 6.83 -35.31
N ALA A 348 2.95 8.05 -35.48
CA ALA A 348 3.53 8.53 -36.72
C ALA A 348 4.85 9.25 -36.39
N GLU A 349 5.92 8.82 -37.01
CA GLU A 349 7.24 9.45 -36.90
C GLU A 349 7.68 9.94 -38.30
N TYR A 350 8.01 11.20 -38.37
CA TYR A 350 8.61 11.80 -39.57
C TYR A 350 10.01 12.32 -39.24
N GLY A 351 10.96 12.02 -40.07
CA GLY A 351 12.32 12.48 -39.89
C GLY A 351 13.12 12.55 -41.18
N ARG A 352 14.35 13.02 -41.06
CA ARG A 352 15.31 13.07 -42.15
C ARG A 352 16.67 12.63 -41.67
N LYS A 353 17.30 11.70 -42.39
CA LYS A 353 18.70 11.36 -42.26
C LYS A 353 19.50 12.32 -43.10
N ASN A 354 20.36 13.15 -42.50
CA ASN A 354 21.33 13.96 -43.19
C ASN A 354 22.70 13.30 -43.05
N ASP A 355 23.32 12.93 -44.17
CA ASP A 355 24.71 12.50 -44.15
C ASP A 355 25.55 13.78 -43.98
N LEU A 356 26.03 13.99 -42.76
CA LEU A 356 27.02 15.03 -42.51
C LEU A 356 28.32 14.56 -43.19
N GLN A 357 28.53 14.96 -44.45
CA GLN A 357 29.79 14.73 -45.12
C GLN A 357 30.89 15.47 -44.36
N ASN A 358 31.76 14.70 -43.77
CA ASN A 358 33.13 15.03 -43.37
C ASN A 358 33.42 16.48 -42.97
N SER A 359 33.58 16.68 -41.69
CA SER A 359 34.63 17.58 -41.23
C SER A 359 34.96 17.24 -39.77
N TRP A 360 35.84 16.29 -39.64
CA TRP A 360 36.79 16.19 -38.54
C TRP A 360 38.06 15.56 -39.05
#